data_999dc9021c04083d8b32532adcdb89fb
#
_entry.id   999dc9021c04083d8b32532adcdb89fb
#
_cell.length_a   1.000
_cell.length_b   1.000
_cell.length_c   1.000
_cell.angle_alpha   90.00
_cell.angle_beta   90.00
_cell.angle_gamma   90.00
#
_symmetry.space_group_name_H-M   'P 1'
#
loop_
_entity.id
_entity.type
_entity.pdbx_description
1 polymer ?
#
loop_
_entity_poly.entity_id
_entity_poly.type
_entity_poly.pdbx_seq_one_letter_code
_entity_poly.pdbx_strand_id
1 'polypeptide(L)'
;PGIPGNLLEVAWRDDILATSREGFAAEQEDPVVRSYGMSFVDQILQAAQEQEPGLTLDLHAGPSAPPNFTYALFQDDAANRRAGDVVVLGILSSSVSGMAALSNHTWIFEQPAPFTYPIYEPEDGGLIRIDPLVATLEDEEALQSDPEAAAAWKRQLREDDRFYSPVTFAATWLDHSPFLRLVRRASAVDMLDGRSRAILAKPSSGGFPYRETLRRMVTAFADRARADGQHPVVFLIQSRDPTDPDLRVLLGDVLTTHDIPFLATADHYDIRNPVGFLDDGHYTDSVNLSFARQFNTLFGTPVLE
;
A
#
# COMPACT_ATOMS: atom_id res chain seq x y z
N PRO A 1 12.31 2.94 24.26
CA PRO A 1 11.58 1.72 23.97
C PRO A 1 12.03 1.26 22.59
N GLY A 2 12.80 0.13 22.57
CA GLY A 2 13.30 -0.42 21.33
C GLY A 2 12.12 -0.85 20.44
N ILE A 3 12.23 -0.56 19.18
CA ILE A 3 11.33 -1.10 18.15
C ILE A 3 11.49 -2.61 18.19
N PRO A 4 10.42 -3.41 18.24
CA PRO A 4 10.55 -4.85 18.14
C PRO A 4 11.28 -5.18 16.83
N GLY A 5 12.38 -5.93 16.88
CA GLY A 5 13.22 -6.23 15.71
C GLY A 5 12.45 -6.79 14.51
N ASN A 6 11.38 -7.53 14.78
CA ASN A 6 10.51 -8.13 13.77
C ASN A 6 9.77 -7.12 12.86
N LEU A 7 9.52 -5.87 13.31
CA LEU A 7 8.87 -4.87 12.47
C LEU A 7 9.80 -4.30 11.38
N LEU A 8 11.12 -4.35 11.59
CA LEU A 8 12.10 -3.91 10.61
C LEU A 8 12.20 -4.90 9.43
N GLU A 9 12.12 -6.18 9.72
CA GLU A 9 12.18 -7.25 8.72
C GLU A 9 10.87 -7.37 7.92
N VAL A 10 9.72 -7.25 8.58
CA VAL A 10 8.40 -7.45 7.98
C VAL A 10 7.95 -6.29 7.08
N ALA A 11 8.65 -5.17 7.05
CA ALA A 11 8.26 -4.01 6.25
C ALA A 11 8.83 -4.02 4.81
N TRP A 12 9.88 -4.78 4.54
CA TRP A 12 10.50 -4.88 3.23
C TRP A 12 9.75 -5.86 2.32
N ARG A 13 9.63 -5.52 1.03
CA ARG A 13 8.85 -6.31 0.07
C ARG A 13 9.31 -7.77 -0.01
N ASP A 14 10.61 -7.97 -0.10
CA ASP A 14 11.19 -9.31 -0.25
C ASP A 14 10.95 -10.17 1.00
N ASP A 15 10.99 -9.57 2.19
CA ASP A 15 10.72 -10.27 3.45
C ASP A 15 9.23 -10.63 3.58
N ILE A 16 8.33 -9.72 3.16
CA ILE A 16 6.89 -10.00 3.13
C ILE A 16 6.60 -11.18 2.19
N LEU A 17 7.19 -11.19 0.99
CA LEU A 17 7.00 -12.25 0.02
C LEU A 17 7.66 -13.56 0.45
N ALA A 18 8.80 -13.52 1.15
CA ALA A 18 9.48 -14.71 1.67
C ALA A 18 8.68 -15.38 2.79
N THR A 19 8.12 -14.60 3.70
CA THR A 19 7.30 -15.11 4.82
C THR A 19 6.07 -15.86 4.32
N SER A 20 5.44 -15.38 3.26
CA SER A 20 4.32 -16.07 2.63
C SER A 20 4.73 -17.42 2.02
N ARG A 21 5.85 -17.47 1.31
CA ARG A 21 6.36 -18.70 0.65
C ARG A 21 6.59 -19.85 1.64
N GLU A 22 7.03 -19.53 2.86
CA GLU A 22 7.26 -20.54 3.91
C GLU A 22 5.96 -21.14 4.46
N GLY A 23 4.84 -20.39 4.39
CA GLY A 23 3.52 -20.79 4.91
C GLY A 23 2.72 -21.70 3.94
N PHE A 24 3.02 -21.64 2.64
CA PHE A 24 2.27 -22.38 1.61
C PHE A 24 3.03 -23.60 1.12
N ALA A 25 2.60 -24.78 1.54
CA ALA A 25 3.08 -26.03 0.93
C ALA A 25 2.70 -26.07 -0.56
N ALA A 26 3.62 -26.53 -1.40
CA ALA A 26 3.45 -26.61 -2.85
C ALA A 26 2.31 -27.54 -3.35
N GLU A 27 1.57 -28.17 -2.44
CA GLU A 27 0.59 -29.22 -2.70
C GLU A 27 -0.88 -28.79 -2.47
N GLN A 28 -1.14 -27.50 -2.28
CA GLN A 28 -2.53 -27.06 -2.09
C GLN A 28 -3.25 -27.06 -3.44
N GLU A 29 -4.27 -27.92 -3.59
CA GLU A 29 -5.06 -28.06 -4.83
C GLU A 29 -6.13 -26.98 -4.96
N ASP A 30 -6.62 -26.43 -3.84
CA ASP A 30 -7.72 -25.46 -3.82
C ASP A 30 -7.24 -24.03 -4.14
N PRO A 31 -8.10 -23.21 -4.78
CA PRO A 31 -7.82 -21.82 -5.04
C PRO A 31 -7.53 -21.04 -3.73
N VAL A 32 -6.58 -20.12 -3.79
CA VAL A 32 -6.15 -19.29 -2.67
C VAL A 32 -6.61 -17.85 -2.89
N VAL A 33 -7.06 -17.18 -1.84
CA VAL A 33 -7.27 -15.73 -1.84
C VAL A 33 -5.96 -15.06 -1.43
N ARG A 34 -5.28 -14.44 -2.38
CA ARG A 34 -4.02 -13.71 -2.18
C ARG A 34 -4.29 -12.22 -2.11
N SER A 35 -3.88 -11.57 -1.06
CA SER A 35 -4.02 -10.12 -0.95
C SER A 35 -2.68 -9.41 -1.02
N TYR A 36 -2.69 -8.26 -1.68
CA TYR A 36 -1.60 -7.29 -1.72
C TYR A 36 -2.15 -5.97 -1.21
N GLY A 37 -1.90 -5.67 0.07
CA GLY A 37 -2.62 -4.59 0.72
C GLY A 37 -1.94 -4.02 1.95
N MET A 38 -2.75 -3.76 2.93
CA MET A 38 -2.39 -3.28 4.26
C MET A 38 -3.30 -3.95 5.30
N SER A 39 -3.03 -3.72 6.56
CA SER A 39 -3.76 -4.31 7.70
C SER A 39 -5.29 -4.30 7.58
N PHE A 40 -5.88 -3.28 6.96
CA PHE A 40 -7.34 -3.23 6.72
C PHE A 40 -7.82 -4.37 5.82
N VAL A 41 -7.07 -4.67 4.75
CA VAL A 41 -7.41 -5.77 3.83
C VAL A 41 -7.33 -7.10 4.56
N ASP A 42 -6.26 -7.29 5.34
CA ASP A 42 -6.04 -8.52 6.10
C ASP A 42 -7.18 -8.75 7.11
N GLN A 43 -7.56 -7.71 7.86
CA GLN A 43 -8.67 -7.80 8.82
C GLN A 43 -10.00 -8.17 8.16
N ILE A 44 -10.30 -7.61 6.99
CA ILE A 44 -11.52 -7.93 6.23
C ILE A 44 -11.48 -9.39 5.75
N LEU A 45 -10.35 -9.83 5.19
CA LEU A 45 -10.21 -11.20 4.68
C LEU A 45 -10.18 -12.24 5.81
N GLN A 46 -9.53 -11.95 6.94
CA GLN A 46 -9.59 -12.79 8.14
C GLN A 46 -11.02 -12.92 8.65
N ALA A 47 -11.77 -11.81 8.70
CA ALA A 47 -13.19 -11.86 9.05
C ALA A 47 -14.03 -12.63 8.02
N ALA A 48 -13.64 -12.65 6.74
CA ALA A 48 -14.28 -13.47 5.72
C ALA A 48 -14.01 -14.97 5.93
N GLN A 49 -12.76 -15.32 6.28
CA GLN A 49 -12.39 -16.69 6.61
C GLN A 49 -13.09 -17.20 7.88
N GLU A 50 -13.33 -16.34 8.89
CA GLU A 50 -14.12 -16.71 10.07
C GLU A 50 -15.56 -17.10 9.70
N GLN A 51 -16.14 -16.48 8.67
CA GLN A 51 -17.49 -16.80 8.18
C GLN A 51 -17.50 -18.02 7.24
N GLU A 52 -16.44 -18.19 6.47
CA GLU A 52 -16.24 -19.26 5.49
C GLU A 52 -14.90 -19.97 5.76
N PRO A 53 -14.87 -20.93 6.72
CA PRO A 53 -13.63 -21.60 7.13
C PRO A 53 -12.90 -22.38 6.03
N GLY A 54 -13.55 -22.59 4.89
CA GLY A 54 -12.93 -23.20 3.69
C GLY A 54 -12.05 -22.25 2.90
N LEU A 55 -12.05 -20.93 3.18
CA LEU A 55 -11.17 -19.99 2.50
C LEU A 55 -9.73 -20.19 2.95
N THR A 56 -8.84 -20.35 2.00
CA THR A 56 -7.40 -20.30 2.24
C THR A 56 -6.88 -18.91 1.89
N LEU A 57 -6.21 -18.27 2.84
CA LEU A 57 -5.70 -16.90 2.70
C LEU A 57 -4.18 -16.88 2.61
N ASP A 58 -3.65 -16.06 1.71
CA ASP A 58 -2.25 -15.68 1.59
C ASP A 58 -2.15 -14.14 1.62
N LEU A 59 -1.72 -13.59 2.75
CA LEU A 59 -1.84 -12.17 3.05
C LEU A 59 -0.49 -11.47 2.98
N HIS A 60 -0.36 -10.50 2.07
CA HIS A 60 0.83 -9.69 1.87
C HIS A 60 0.51 -8.23 2.20
N ALA A 61 0.80 -7.82 3.43
CA ALA A 61 0.48 -6.47 3.89
C ALA A 61 1.72 -5.68 4.27
N GLY A 62 1.78 -4.44 3.77
CA GLY A 62 2.72 -3.42 4.25
C GLY A 62 2.04 -2.45 5.22
N PRO A 63 2.77 -1.91 6.22
CA PRO A 63 2.19 -0.96 7.17
C PRO A 63 1.84 0.36 6.46
N SER A 64 0.56 0.74 6.49
CA SER A 64 0.02 1.92 5.78
C SER A 64 0.42 1.97 4.30
N ALA A 65 0.56 0.82 3.66
CA ALA A 65 1.13 0.68 2.33
C ALA A 65 0.43 1.56 1.29
N PRO A 66 1.18 2.39 0.56
CA PRO A 66 0.61 3.14 -0.55
C PRO A 66 0.35 2.22 -1.76
N PRO A 67 -0.55 2.61 -2.68
CA PRO A 67 -0.95 1.76 -3.81
C PRO A 67 0.19 1.27 -4.69
N ASN A 68 1.26 2.03 -4.84
CA ASN A 68 2.45 1.61 -5.57
C ASN A 68 3.22 0.49 -4.85
N PHE A 69 3.23 0.45 -3.52
CA PHE A 69 3.80 -0.65 -2.75
C PHE A 69 2.97 -1.93 -2.94
N THR A 70 1.65 -1.85 -2.78
CA THR A 70 0.77 -3.03 -2.92
C THR A 70 0.77 -3.59 -4.34
N TYR A 71 0.84 -2.70 -5.34
CA TYR A 71 0.95 -3.12 -6.73
C TYR A 71 2.32 -3.74 -7.05
N ALA A 72 3.41 -3.24 -6.46
CA ALA A 72 4.73 -3.84 -6.59
C ALA A 72 4.79 -5.24 -5.97
N LEU A 73 4.20 -5.44 -4.79
CA LEU A 73 4.05 -6.78 -4.20
C LEU A 73 3.35 -7.74 -5.17
N PHE A 74 2.22 -7.32 -5.76
CA PHE A 74 1.53 -8.12 -6.77
C PHE A 74 2.43 -8.46 -7.95
N GLN A 75 3.18 -7.51 -8.50
CA GLN A 75 4.06 -7.76 -9.63
C GLN A 75 5.20 -8.74 -9.28
N ASP A 76 5.85 -8.51 -8.14
CA ASP A 76 7.04 -9.23 -7.72
C ASP A 76 6.69 -10.67 -7.25
N ASP A 77 5.42 -10.93 -6.88
CA ASP A 77 4.90 -12.25 -6.50
C ASP A 77 4.41 -13.11 -7.68
N ALA A 78 4.64 -12.70 -8.90
CA ALA A 78 4.09 -13.36 -10.09
C ALA A 78 4.35 -14.88 -10.15
N ALA A 79 5.52 -15.33 -9.66
CA ALA A 79 5.92 -16.74 -9.71
C ALA A 79 5.16 -17.65 -8.73
N ASN A 80 4.50 -17.07 -7.71
CA ASN A 80 3.79 -17.84 -6.67
C ASN A 80 2.28 -17.92 -6.91
N ARG A 81 1.74 -17.09 -7.81
CA ARG A 81 0.32 -17.08 -8.14
C ARG A 81 -0.03 -18.19 -9.11
N ARG A 82 -1.22 -18.75 -8.97
CA ARG A 82 -1.72 -19.84 -9.82
C ARG A 82 -2.99 -19.41 -10.56
N ALA A 83 -3.26 -20.06 -11.66
CA ALA A 83 -4.57 -19.96 -12.29
C ALA A 83 -5.66 -20.45 -11.31
N GLY A 84 -6.78 -19.73 -11.28
CA GLY A 84 -7.88 -19.98 -10.34
C GLY A 84 -7.78 -19.22 -9.02
N ASP A 85 -6.60 -18.72 -8.62
CA ASP A 85 -6.48 -17.89 -7.41
C ASP A 85 -7.33 -16.60 -7.52
N VAL A 86 -7.90 -16.17 -6.41
CA VAL A 86 -8.47 -14.83 -6.27
C VAL A 86 -7.36 -13.89 -5.81
N VAL A 87 -7.10 -12.83 -6.57
CA VAL A 87 -6.07 -11.84 -6.22
C VAL A 87 -6.72 -10.52 -5.84
N VAL A 88 -6.38 -10.03 -4.65
CA VAL A 88 -6.97 -8.81 -4.09
C VAL A 88 -5.92 -7.70 -4.06
N LEU A 89 -6.21 -6.57 -4.72
CA LEU A 89 -5.41 -5.35 -4.62
C LEU A 89 -6.08 -4.38 -3.65
N GLY A 90 -5.42 -4.10 -2.53
CA GLY A 90 -5.89 -3.13 -1.55
C GLY A 90 -5.39 -1.71 -1.85
N ILE A 91 -6.31 -0.75 -1.79
CA ILE A 91 -6.03 0.68 -1.95
C ILE A 91 -6.62 1.41 -0.75
N LEU A 92 -5.76 2.12 0.01
CA LEU A 92 -6.17 2.91 1.17
C LEU A 92 -6.17 4.40 0.79
N SER A 93 -7.26 5.11 1.05
CA SER A 93 -7.42 6.51 0.64
C SER A 93 -6.37 7.43 1.27
N SER A 94 -6.05 7.25 2.56
CA SER A 94 -5.05 8.06 3.26
C SER A 94 -3.61 7.84 2.78
N SER A 95 -3.34 6.76 2.05
CA SER A 95 -2.00 6.47 1.53
C SER A 95 -1.79 6.82 0.05
N VAL A 96 -2.82 7.34 -0.63
CA VAL A 96 -2.74 7.67 -2.06
C VAL A 96 -1.64 8.69 -2.37
N SER A 97 -1.43 9.70 -1.52
CA SER A 97 -0.35 10.67 -1.73
C SER A 97 1.04 10.03 -1.66
N GLY A 98 1.20 8.95 -0.88
CA GLY A 98 2.42 8.17 -0.75
C GLY A 98 2.91 7.53 -2.06
N MET A 99 2.06 7.46 -3.09
CA MET A 99 2.46 7.03 -4.44
C MET A 99 3.56 7.90 -5.05
N ALA A 100 3.74 9.12 -4.57
CA ALA A 100 4.75 10.06 -5.02
C ALA A 100 6.06 10.00 -4.21
N ALA A 101 6.22 8.99 -3.36
CA ALA A 101 7.41 8.76 -2.54
C ALA A 101 8.07 7.43 -2.91
N LEU A 102 9.40 7.36 -2.73
CA LEU A 102 10.20 6.12 -2.85
C LEU A 102 10.39 5.41 -1.51
N SER A 103 10.07 6.09 -0.41
CA SER A 103 10.25 5.57 0.95
C SER A 103 9.15 6.07 1.88
N ASN A 104 8.72 5.22 2.81
CA ASN A 104 7.84 5.66 3.89
C ASN A 104 8.48 6.74 4.75
N HIS A 105 9.80 6.74 4.92
CA HIS A 105 10.53 7.77 5.68
C HIS A 105 10.43 9.18 5.09
N THR A 106 10.29 9.32 3.78
CA THR A 106 10.11 10.62 3.14
C THR A 106 8.67 11.11 3.25
N TRP A 107 7.72 10.20 3.32
CA TRP A 107 6.29 10.46 3.33
C TRP A 107 5.69 10.47 4.75
N ILE A 108 6.04 9.47 5.59
CA ILE A 108 5.62 9.35 6.99
C ILE A 108 6.84 9.01 7.84
N PHE A 109 7.70 9.99 8.11
CA PHE A 109 8.96 9.76 8.83
C PHE A 109 8.80 9.26 10.28
N GLU A 110 7.59 9.25 10.81
CA GLU A 110 7.30 8.71 12.16
C GLU A 110 7.07 7.21 12.17
N GLN A 111 6.99 6.55 11.01
CA GLN A 111 6.92 5.10 10.93
C GLN A 111 8.17 4.47 11.59
N PRO A 112 7.99 3.43 12.39
CA PRO A 112 9.08 2.83 13.16
C PRO A 112 10.15 2.14 12.31
N ALA A 113 9.81 1.73 11.10
CA ALA A 113 10.71 1.02 10.21
C ALA A 113 10.84 1.73 8.86
N PRO A 114 12.06 1.98 8.35
CA PRO A 114 12.23 2.38 6.98
C PRO A 114 11.88 1.21 6.06
N PHE A 115 11.15 1.49 5.01
CA PHE A 115 11.00 0.60 3.86
C PHE A 115 10.80 1.42 2.60
N THR A 116 11.06 0.81 1.46
CA THR A 116 11.05 1.49 0.17
C THR A 116 10.11 0.78 -0.80
N TYR A 117 9.71 1.50 -1.82
CA TYR A 117 8.82 0.99 -2.85
C TYR A 117 9.01 1.79 -4.14
N PRO A 118 8.68 1.22 -5.32
CA PRO A 118 8.84 1.93 -6.58
C PRO A 118 7.81 3.04 -6.72
N ILE A 119 8.17 4.06 -7.50
CA ILE A 119 7.21 5.02 -8.08
C ILE A 119 6.79 4.49 -9.45
N TYR A 120 5.54 4.73 -9.83
CA TYR A 120 5.02 4.46 -11.17
C TYR A 120 4.58 5.77 -11.81
N GLU A 121 5.01 5.99 -13.03
CA GLU A 121 4.60 7.16 -13.82
C GLU A 121 3.90 6.71 -15.10
N PRO A 122 2.84 7.41 -15.54
CA PRO A 122 2.15 7.09 -16.79
C PRO A 122 3.05 7.39 -18.00
N GLU A 123 3.19 6.44 -18.92
CA GLU A 123 3.89 6.62 -20.18
C GLU A 123 3.18 5.84 -21.31
N ASP A 124 2.97 6.46 -22.47
CA ASP A 124 2.49 5.84 -23.73
C ASP A 124 1.46 4.69 -23.57
N GLY A 125 0.46 4.89 -22.71
CA GLY A 125 -0.61 3.93 -22.46
C GLY A 125 -0.30 2.90 -21.35
N GLY A 126 0.91 2.88 -20.80
CA GLY A 126 1.36 2.01 -19.72
C GLY A 126 1.82 2.75 -18.47
N LEU A 127 2.63 2.08 -17.68
CA LEU A 127 3.31 2.59 -16.50
C LEU A 127 4.81 2.29 -16.59
N ILE A 128 5.64 3.30 -16.37
CA ILE A 128 7.07 3.10 -16.07
C ILE A 128 7.21 2.87 -14.57
N ARG A 129 7.96 1.85 -14.19
CA ARG A 129 8.35 1.56 -12.82
C ARG A 129 9.74 2.13 -12.55
N ILE A 130 9.87 2.95 -11.52
CA ILE A 130 11.12 3.54 -11.02
C ILE A 130 11.42 2.86 -9.69
N ASP A 131 12.33 1.89 -9.70
CA ASP A 131 12.71 1.17 -8.49
C ASP A 131 13.64 1.99 -7.60
N PRO A 132 13.52 1.90 -6.26
CA PRO A 132 14.46 2.51 -5.34
C PRO A 132 15.81 1.83 -5.41
N LEU A 133 16.90 2.60 -5.27
CA LEU A 133 18.28 2.06 -5.17
C LEU A 133 18.50 1.26 -3.88
N VAL A 134 17.69 1.51 -2.86
CA VAL A 134 17.67 0.76 -1.60
C VAL A 134 16.38 -0.04 -1.59
N ALA A 135 16.46 -1.34 -1.73
CA ALA A 135 15.30 -2.22 -1.87
C ALA A 135 15.13 -3.19 -0.68
N THR A 136 16.18 -3.40 0.10
CA THR A 136 16.22 -4.33 1.22
C THR A 136 16.71 -3.66 2.50
N LEU A 137 16.51 -4.32 3.65
CA LEU A 137 17.09 -3.89 4.92
C LEU A 137 18.62 -3.87 4.86
N GLU A 138 19.25 -4.84 4.19
CA GLU A 138 20.70 -4.90 4.01
C GLU A 138 21.24 -3.70 3.24
N ASP A 139 20.53 -3.27 2.17
CA ASP A 139 20.88 -2.06 1.44
C ASP A 139 20.81 -0.81 2.33
N GLU A 140 19.78 -0.69 3.17
CA GLU A 140 19.61 0.43 4.10
C GLU A 140 20.74 0.44 5.16
N GLU A 141 21.12 -0.70 5.70
CA GLU A 141 22.24 -0.81 6.64
C GLU A 141 23.57 -0.47 5.96
N ALA A 142 23.75 -0.87 4.70
CA ALA A 142 24.95 -0.57 3.93
C ALA A 142 25.19 0.93 3.74
N LEU A 143 24.13 1.75 3.69
CA LEU A 143 24.27 3.22 3.59
C LEU A 143 25.04 3.84 4.74
N GLN A 144 25.11 3.16 5.91
CA GLN A 144 25.87 3.64 7.07
C GLN A 144 27.38 3.49 6.88
N SER A 145 27.83 2.53 6.08
CA SER A 145 29.22 2.20 5.85
C SER A 145 29.74 2.65 4.46
N ASP A 146 28.83 2.91 3.51
CA ASP A 146 29.17 3.35 2.14
C ASP A 146 28.65 4.78 1.85
N PRO A 147 29.53 5.81 1.96
CA PRO A 147 29.15 7.20 1.67
C PRO A 147 28.76 7.44 0.21
N GLU A 148 29.28 6.65 -0.75
CA GLU A 148 28.96 6.80 -2.17
C GLU A 148 27.55 6.28 -2.44
N ALA A 149 27.18 5.10 -1.93
CA ALA A 149 25.84 4.57 -1.97
C ALA A 149 24.83 5.53 -1.30
N ALA A 150 25.16 6.05 -0.11
CA ALA A 150 24.33 7.04 0.57
C ALA A 150 24.14 8.33 -0.25
N ALA A 151 25.17 8.78 -0.96
CA ALA A 151 25.07 9.95 -1.84
C ALA A 151 24.22 9.67 -3.10
N ALA A 152 24.34 8.46 -3.68
CA ALA A 152 23.53 8.01 -4.81
C ALA A 152 22.04 7.93 -4.43
N TRP A 153 21.71 7.30 -3.29
CA TRP A 153 20.35 7.23 -2.77
C TRP A 153 19.74 8.63 -2.55
N LYS A 154 20.49 9.55 -1.93
CA LYS A 154 20.03 10.93 -1.76
C LYS A 154 19.85 11.69 -3.07
N ARG A 155 20.60 11.36 -4.12
CA ARG A 155 20.36 11.94 -5.46
C ARG A 155 19.05 11.44 -6.03
N GLN A 156 18.81 10.12 -6.00
CA GLN A 156 17.55 9.54 -6.48
C GLN A 156 16.36 10.12 -5.72
N LEU A 157 16.42 10.21 -4.39
CA LEU A 157 15.35 10.83 -3.62
C LEU A 157 15.07 12.29 -4.03
N ARG A 158 16.09 13.08 -4.42
CA ARG A 158 15.87 14.46 -4.90
C ARG A 158 15.23 14.52 -6.27
N GLU A 159 15.53 13.56 -7.13
CA GLU A 159 15.08 13.51 -8.52
C GLU A 159 13.65 12.95 -8.61
N ASP A 160 13.36 11.88 -7.92
CA ASP A 160 12.15 11.09 -8.12
C ASP A 160 11.13 11.24 -6.97
N ASP A 161 11.56 11.44 -5.71
CA ASP A 161 10.69 11.47 -4.55
C ASP A 161 10.14 12.87 -4.27
N ARG A 162 8.82 13.05 -4.39
CA ARG A 162 8.16 14.36 -4.21
C ARG A 162 8.07 14.80 -2.74
N PHE A 163 8.29 13.88 -1.80
CA PHE A 163 8.31 14.17 -0.37
C PHE A 163 9.69 14.43 0.19
N TYR A 164 10.75 14.08 -0.54
CA TYR A 164 12.10 14.24 -0.04
C TYR A 164 12.44 15.68 0.30
N SER A 165 13.03 15.89 1.47
CA SER A 165 13.60 17.16 1.90
C SER A 165 14.85 16.90 2.73
N PRO A 166 15.98 17.57 2.42
CA PRO A 166 17.18 17.46 3.24
C PRO A 166 16.95 17.86 4.71
N VAL A 167 15.98 18.75 4.97
CA VAL A 167 15.66 19.21 6.33
C VAL A 167 14.94 18.16 7.15
N THR A 168 14.09 17.35 6.52
CA THR A 168 13.31 16.31 7.20
C THR A 168 14.03 14.97 7.25
N PHE A 169 14.71 14.61 6.17
CA PHE A 169 15.30 13.29 5.96
C PHE A 169 16.71 13.13 6.53
N ALA A 170 17.52 14.19 6.56
CA ALA A 170 18.89 14.11 7.04
C ALA A 170 19.02 14.53 8.52
N ALA A 171 19.90 13.85 9.24
CA ALA A 171 20.35 14.34 10.55
C ALA A 171 21.05 15.70 10.39
N THR A 172 20.76 16.65 11.27
CA THR A 172 21.31 18.00 11.26
C THR A 172 21.93 18.32 12.62
N TRP A 173 22.71 19.41 12.68
CA TRP A 173 23.24 19.90 13.95
C TRP A 173 22.13 20.29 14.95
N LEU A 174 20.92 20.53 14.48
CA LEU A 174 19.74 20.78 15.32
C LEU A 174 19.36 19.57 16.18
N ASP A 175 19.73 18.37 15.76
CA ASP A 175 19.41 17.14 16.48
C ASP A 175 20.22 16.95 17.77
N HIS A 176 21.28 17.74 17.96
CA HIS A 176 22.02 17.77 19.24
C HIS A 176 21.21 18.44 20.37
N SER A 177 20.18 19.23 20.05
CA SER A 177 19.26 19.79 21.04
C SER A 177 17.91 19.08 20.98
N PRO A 178 17.46 18.45 22.08
CA PRO A 178 16.14 17.79 22.12
C PRO A 178 14.98 18.74 21.76
N PHE A 179 15.09 20.01 22.20
CA PHE A 179 14.08 21.03 21.87
C PHE A 179 14.07 21.38 20.38
N LEU A 180 15.23 21.63 19.78
CA LEU A 180 15.31 21.95 18.34
C LEU A 180 14.89 20.76 17.48
N ARG A 181 15.21 19.53 17.92
CA ARG A 181 14.73 18.31 17.26
C ARG A 181 13.20 18.21 17.29
N LEU A 182 12.56 18.56 18.43
CA LEU A 182 11.10 18.58 18.52
C LEU A 182 10.48 19.60 17.58
N VAL A 183 11.02 20.83 17.53
CA VAL A 183 10.56 21.89 16.62
C VAL A 183 10.73 21.45 15.16
N ARG A 184 11.86 20.82 14.82
CA ARG A 184 12.09 20.30 13.48
C ARG A 184 11.08 19.22 13.10
N ARG A 185 10.78 18.31 14.03
CA ARG A 185 9.74 17.27 13.80
C ARG A 185 8.37 17.89 13.55
N ALA A 186 7.95 18.82 14.37
CA ALA A 186 6.67 19.51 14.18
C ALA A 186 6.59 20.21 12.81
N SER A 187 7.67 20.93 12.44
CA SER A 187 7.75 21.57 11.11
C SER A 187 7.77 20.57 9.95
N ALA A 188 8.33 19.38 10.18
CA ALA A 188 8.35 18.31 9.19
C ALA A 188 6.96 17.74 8.94
N VAL A 189 6.16 17.52 9.98
CA VAL A 189 4.75 17.08 9.85
C VAL A 189 3.97 18.07 9.00
N ASP A 190 3.98 19.35 9.36
CA ASP A 190 3.28 20.41 8.61
C ASP A 190 3.70 20.45 7.13
N MET A 191 5.00 20.25 6.87
CA MET A 191 5.52 20.26 5.50
C MET A 191 5.05 19.03 4.71
N LEU A 192 5.04 17.84 5.31
CA LEU A 192 4.59 16.62 4.67
C LEU A 192 3.09 16.65 4.39
N ASP A 193 2.29 17.13 5.34
CA ASP A 193 0.86 17.36 5.17
C ASP A 193 0.58 18.39 4.06
N GLY A 194 1.39 19.44 4.01
CA GLY A 194 1.31 20.44 2.93
C GLY A 194 1.62 19.86 1.55
N ARG A 195 2.60 18.97 1.45
CA ARG A 195 2.95 18.27 0.21
C ARG A 195 1.87 17.26 -0.20
N SER A 196 1.38 16.46 0.75
CA SER A 196 0.27 15.54 0.51
C SER A 196 -0.94 16.28 -0.07
N ARG A 197 -1.36 17.35 0.58
CA ARG A 197 -2.45 18.21 0.08
C ARG A 197 -2.17 18.80 -1.31
N ALA A 198 -0.93 19.22 -1.58
CA ALA A 198 -0.56 19.78 -2.88
C ALA A 198 -0.60 18.74 -4.00
N ILE A 199 -0.17 17.50 -3.72
CA ILE A 199 -0.26 16.35 -4.64
C ILE A 199 -1.74 16.06 -4.96
N LEU A 200 -2.56 15.94 -3.91
CA LEU A 200 -3.98 15.60 -4.06
C LEU A 200 -4.81 16.71 -4.72
N ALA A 201 -4.43 17.99 -4.52
CA ALA A 201 -5.13 19.14 -5.12
C ALA A 201 -4.82 19.36 -6.62
N LYS A 202 -3.67 18.85 -7.12
CA LYS A 202 -3.22 19.11 -8.50
C LYS A 202 -2.95 17.80 -9.24
N PRO A 203 -3.99 17.08 -9.64
CA PRO A 203 -3.83 15.73 -10.22
C PRO A 203 -3.14 15.67 -11.58
N SER A 204 -2.88 16.80 -12.28
CA SER A 204 -2.44 16.76 -13.66
C SER A 204 -1.52 17.89 -14.16
N SER A 205 -1.23 18.92 -13.38
CA SER A 205 -0.38 20.03 -13.86
C SER A 205 0.78 20.33 -12.93
N GLY A 206 1.98 19.82 -13.30
CA GLY A 206 3.23 20.11 -12.60
C GLY A 206 3.41 19.41 -11.26
N GLY A 207 2.49 18.46 -10.92
CA GLY A 207 2.52 17.59 -9.77
C GLY A 207 2.59 16.11 -10.17
N PHE A 208 2.61 15.22 -9.20
CA PHE A 208 2.51 13.78 -9.45
C PHE A 208 1.11 13.41 -9.97
N PRO A 209 0.97 12.76 -11.14
CA PRO A 209 -0.33 12.49 -11.77
C PRO A 209 -1.05 11.30 -11.13
N TYR A 210 -1.25 11.32 -9.82
CA TYR A 210 -1.71 10.17 -9.03
C TYR A 210 -3.01 9.56 -9.54
N ARG A 211 -3.94 10.36 -10.06
CA ARG A 211 -5.24 9.86 -10.56
C ARG A 211 -5.04 8.95 -11.77
N GLU A 212 -4.25 9.41 -12.73
CA GLU A 212 -3.97 8.64 -13.93
C GLU A 212 -3.13 7.40 -13.61
N THR A 213 -2.10 7.56 -12.79
CA THR A 213 -1.26 6.46 -12.32
C THR A 213 -2.08 5.39 -11.64
N LEU A 214 -2.95 5.77 -10.69
CA LEU A 214 -3.78 4.82 -9.94
C LEU A 214 -4.79 4.09 -10.85
N ARG A 215 -5.43 4.80 -11.79
CA ARG A 215 -6.35 4.21 -12.76
C ARG A 215 -5.66 3.19 -13.66
N ARG A 216 -4.49 3.53 -14.20
CA ARG A 216 -3.67 2.61 -15.01
C ARG A 216 -3.17 1.42 -14.19
N MET A 217 -2.78 1.64 -12.95
CA MET A 217 -2.33 0.59 -12.04
C MET A 217 -3.43 -0.46 -11.80
N VAL A 218 -4.65 -0.02 -11.50
CA VAL A 218 -5.82 -0.89 -11.31
C VAL A 218 -6.16 -1.67 -12.59
N THR A 219 -6.13 -1.01 -13.75
CA THR A 219 -6.37 -1.69 -15.03
C THR A 219 -5.27 -2.72 -15.32
N ALA A 220 -4.00 -2.33 -15.20
CA ALA A 220 -2.88 -3.23 -15.43
C ALA A 220 -2.84 -4.42 -14.46
N PHE A 221 -3.24 -4.21 -13.20
CA PHE A 221 -3.44 -5.28 -12.23
C PHE A 221 -4.46 -6.29 -12.71
N ALA A 222 -5.66 -5.83 -13.10
CA ALA A 222 -6.74 -6.71 -13.51
C ALA A 222 -6.43 -7.44 -14.81
N ASP A 223 -5.85 -6.75 -15.79
CA ASP A 223 -5.45 -7.34 -17.06
C ASP A 223 -4.39 -8.43 -16.87
N ARG A 224 -3.39 -8.16 -16.01
CA ARG A 224 -2.35 -9.14 -15.71
C ARG A 224 -2.91 -10.34 -14.97
N ALA A 225 -3.73 -10.14 -13.94
CA ALA A 225 -4.35 -11.24 -13.20
C ALA A 225 -5.18 -12.14 -14.12
N ARG A 226 -6.01 -11.54 -14.99
CA ARG A 226 -6.80 -12.30 -15.97
C ARG A 226 -5.95 -13.06 -16.99
N ALA A 227 -4.87 -12.44 -17.47
CA ALA A 227 -3.92 -13.11 -18.38
C ALA A 227 -3.23 -14.32 -17.73
N ASP A 228 -3.02 -14.28 -16.42
CA ASP A 228 -2.47 -15.37 -15.61
C ASP A 228 -3.56 -16.38 -15.16
N GLY A 229 -4.82 -16.22 -15.62
CA GLY A 229 -5.95 -17.10 -15.27
C GLY A 229 -6.49 -16.89 -13.86
N GLN A 230 -6.22 -15.76 -13.24
CA GLN A 230 -6.64 -15.41 -11.88
C GLN A 230 -7.89 -14.53 -11.88
N HIS A 231 -8.55 -14.42 -10.73
CA HIS A 231 -9.73 -13.59 -10.51
C HIS A 231 -9.37 -12.30 -9.77
N PRO A 232 -9.22 -11.15 -10.47
CA PRO A 232 -8.87 -9.89 -9.84
C PRO A 232 -10.02 -9.28 -9.04
N VAL A 233 -9.69 -8.73 -7.88
CA VAL A 233 -10.59 -7.96 -7.02
C VAL A 233 -9.87 -6.73 -6.51
N VAL A 234 -10.57 -5.60 -6.38
CA VAL A 234 -10.01 -4.38 -5.82
C VAL A 234 -10.76 -4.00 -4.53
N PHE A 235 -10.01 -3.80 -3.45
CA PHE A 235 -10.56 -3.25 -2.22
C PHE A 235 -10.26 -1.76 -2.15
N LEU A 236 -11.33 -0.94 -2.11
CA LEU A 236 -11.28 0.49 -1.91
C LEU A 236 -11.53 0.81 -0.44
N ILE A 237 -10.47 0.96 0.31
CA ILE A 237 -10.51 1.22 1.76
C ILE A 237 -10.57 2.72 2.00
N GLN A 238 -11.72 3.22 2.41
CA GLN A 238 -11.89 4.63 2.73
C GLN A 238 -11.55 4.88 4.19
N SER A 239 -10.60 5.78 4.46
CA SER A 239 -10.23 6.22 5.79
C SER A 239 -11.33 7.08 6.43
N ARG A 240 -11.23 7.29 7.74
CA ARG A 240 -12.14 8.18 8.47
C ARG A 240 -11.93 9.68 8.20
N ASP A 241 -10.80 10.07 7.58
CA ASP A 241 -10.51 11.47 7.28
C ASP A 241 -11.25 11.90 6.01
N PRO A 242 -12.20 12.85 6.10
CA PRO A 242 -12.96 13.31 4.95
C PRO A 242 -12.11 14.15 3.96
N THR A 243 -10.88 14.50 4.31
CA THR A 243 -9.96 15.23 3.42
C THR A 243 -9.20 14.28 2.48
N ASP A 244 -9.21 12.98 2.77
CA ASP A 244 -8.63 11.97 1.91
C ASP A 244 -9.45 11.80 0.62
N PRO A 245 -8.82 11.37 -0.48
CA PRO A 245 -9.51 11.15 -1.74
C PRO A 245 -10.66 10.14 -1.60
N ASP A 246 -11.80 10.46 -2.17
CA ASP A 246 -12.89 9.49 -2.33
C ASP A 246 -12.49 8.50 -3.43
N LEU A 247 -12.15 7.27 -3.01
CA LEU A 247 -11.69 6.22 -3.91
C LEU A 247 -12.79 5.76 -4.87
N ARG A 248 -14.06 5.83 -4.44
CA ARG A 248 -15.21 5.48 -5.29
C ARG A 248 -15.35 6.46 -6.45
N VAL A 249 -15.15 7.75 -6.18
CA VAL A 249 -15.13 8.81 -7.20
C VAL A 249 -13.92 8.68 -8.12
N LEU A 250 -12.75 8.29 -7.57
CA LEU A 250 -11.53 8.16 -8.35
C LEU A 250 -11.53 6.98 -9.32
N LEU A 251 -12.08 5.84 -8.91
CA LEU A 251 -11.88 4.55 -9.58
C LEU A 251 -13.18 3.89 -10.05
N GLY A 252 -14.34 4.32 -9.56
CA GLY A 252 -15.61 3.62 -9.80
C GLY A 252 -15.96 3.46 -11.28
N ASP A 253 -15.68 4.45 -12.12
CA ASP A 253 -15.89 4.39 -13.57
C ASP A 253 -14.91 3.41 -14.25
N VAL A 254 -13.64 3.39 -13.86
CA VAL A 254 -12.65 2.43 -14.38
C VAL A 254 -13.03 1.01 -14.01
N LEU A 255 -13.34 0.77 -12.74
CA LEU A 255 -13.72 -0.56 -12.26
C LEU A 255 -14.95 -1.10 -13.00
N THR A 256 -15.95 -0.23 -13.22
CA THR A 256 -17.16 -0.59 -13.96
C THR A 256 -16.90 -0.80 -15.45
N THR A 257 -16.10 0.08 -16.08
CA THR A 257 -15.81 0.00 -17.52
C THR A 257 -15.01 -1.23 -17.89
N HIS A 258 -14.09 -1.66 -17.00
CA HIS A 258 -13.24 -2.83 -17.21
C HIS A 258 -13.79 -4.11 -16.55
N ASP A 259 -15.02 -4.07 -16.04
CA ASP A 259 -15.68 -5.19 -15.36
C ASP A 259 -14.79 -5.81 -14.25
N ILE A 260 -14.17 -4.95 -13.42
CA ILE A 260 -13.32 -5.36 -12.33
C ILE A 260 -14.16 -5.45 -11.05
N PRO A 261 -14.33 -6.64 -10.45
CA PRO A 261 -15.00 -6.78 -9.16
C PRO A 261 -14.30 -5.95 -8.08
N PHE A 262 -15.06 -5.30 -7.21
CA PHE A 262 -14.50 -4.49 -6.14
C PHE A 262 -15.39 -4.44 -4.90
N LEU A 263 -14.75 -4.22 -3.77
CA LEU A 263 -15.39 -3.89 -2.49
C LEU A 263 -14.99 -2.44 -2.13
N ALA A 264 -15.97 -1.53 -2.09
CA ALA A 264 -15.74 -0.17 -1.59
C ALA A 264 -16.31 -0.05 -0.17
N THR A 265 -15.46 0.16 0.83
CA THR A 265 -15.92 0.24 2.24
C THR A 265 -16.89 1.38 2.47
N ALA A 266 -16.75 2.50 1.74
CA ALA A 266 -17.65 3.65 1.80
C ALA A 266 -19.08 3.34 1.29
N ASP A 267 -19.29 2.31 0.48
CA ASP A 267 -20.61 1.89 0.03
C ASP A 267 -21.38 1.15 1.14
N HIS A 268 -20.68 0.65 2.16
CA HIS A 268 -21.24 -0.21 3.21
C HIS A 268 -21.14 0.38 4.61
N TYR A 269 -20.34 1.42 4.82
CA TYR A 269 -20.18 2.09 6.09
C TYR A 269 -19.99 3.61 5.93
N ASP A 270 -20.78 4.40 6.68
CA ASP A 270 -20.62 5.85 6.71
C ASP A 270 -19.36 6.23 7.54
N ILE A 271 -18.30 6.63 6.86
CA ILE A 271 -17.03 7.02 7.50
C ILE A 271 -17.15 8.18 8.49
N ARG A 272 -18.25 8.96 8.45
CA ARG A 272 -18.53 10.03 9.42
C ARG A 272 -19.00 9.49 10.75
N ASN A 273 -19.38 8.20 10.83
CA ASN A 273 -19.75 7.57 12.09
C ASN A 273 -18.47 7.04 12.79
N PRO A 274 -18.02 7.70 13.88
CA PRO A 274 -16.75 7.33 14.53
C PRO A 274 -16.81 5.98 15.26
N VAL A 275 -18.00 5.46 15.57
CA VAL A 275 -18.19 4.23 16.35
C VAL A 275 -17.62 2.99 15.64
N GLY A 276 -17.54 3.02 14.31
CA GLY A 276 -16.99 1.93 13.52
C GLY A 276 -15.48 1.94 13.39
N PHE A 277 -14.78 2.87 14.07
CA PHE A 277 -13.32 2.95 14.03
C PHE A 277 -12.72 2.76 15.41
N LEU A 278 -11.57 2.12 15.45
CA LEU A 278 -10.67 2.05 16.61
C LEU A 278 -9.87 3.37 16.72
N ASP A 279 -9.18 3.55 17.85
CA ASP A 279 -8.37 4.76 18.10
C ASP A 279 -7.24 4.95 17.08
N ASP A 280 -6.66 3.86 16.59
CA ASP A 280 -5.60 3.83 15.58
C ASP A 280 -6.10 4.03 14.14
N GLY A 281 -7.42 4.17 13.97
CA GLY A 281 -8.07 4.41 12.68
C GLY A 281 -8.52 3.17 11.93
N HIS A 282 -8.24 1.95 12.42
CA HIS A 282 -8.78 0.73 11.84
C HIS A 282 -10.29 0.62 12.07
N TYR A 283 -10.96 -0.17 11.22
CA TYR A 283 -12.36 -0.53 11.46
C TYR A 283 -12.49 -1.48 12.65
N THR A 284 -13.62 -1.39 13.36
CA THR A 284 -13.97 -2.36 14.40
C THR A 284 -14.28 -3.73 13.79
N ASP A 285 -14.18 -4.80 14.57
CA ASP A 285 -14.47 -6.17 14.12
C ASP A 285 -15.88 -6.29 13.53
N SER A 286 -16.87 -5.62 14.13
CA SER A 286 -18.25 -5.63 13.63
C SER A 286 -18.40 -5.01 12.24
N VAL A 287 -17.60 -4.00 11.92
CA VAL A 287 -17.58 -3.36 10.61
C VAL A 287 -16.82 -4.24 9.61
N ASN A 288 -15.68 -4.82 10.02
CA ASN A 288 -14.93 -5.78 9.21
C ASN A 288 -15.78 -7.01 8.85
N LEU A 289 -16.57 -7.55 9.78
CA LEU A 289 -17.54 -8.63 9.53
C LEU A 289 -18.61 -8.24 8.49
N SER A 290 -19.01 -6.97 8.45
CA SER A 290 -19.94 -6.49 7.43
C SER A 290 -19.31 -6.47 6.03
N PHE A 291 -18.06 -6.01 5.90
CA PHE A 291 -17.32 -6.03 4.65
C PHE A 291 -17.02 -7.46 4.20
N ALA A 292 -16.68 -8.34 5.13
CA ALA A 292 -16.46 -9.75 4.87
C ALA A 292 -17.67 -10.44 4.23
N ARG A 293 -18.89 -10.14 4.69
CA ARG A 293 -20.12 -10.65 4.06
C ARG A 293 -20.28 -10.18 2.62
N GLN A 294 -19.90 -8.94 2.32
CA GLN A 294 -19.94 -8.43 0.96
C GLN A 294 -18.92 -9.13 0.08
N PHE A 295 -17.70 -9.32 0.58
CA PHE A 295 -16.67 -10.09 -0.13
C PHE A 295 -17.16 -11.52 -0.42
N ASN A 296 -17.67 -12.25 0.58
CA ASN A 296 -18.19 -13.60 0.41
C ASN A 296 -19.37 -13.66 -0.57
N THR A 297 -20.18 -12.58 -0.65
CA THR A 297 -21.27 -12.50 -1.65
C THR A 297 -20.73 -12.29 -3.07
N LEU A 298 -19.64 -11.54 -3.24
CA LEU A 298 -19.00 -11.36 -4.55
C LEU A 298 -18.41 -12.67 -5.11
N PHE A 299 -17.98 -13.57 -4.22
CA PHE A 299 -17.33 -14.84 -4.55
C PHE A 299 -18.13 -16.07 -4.10
N GLY A 300 -19.31 -15.87 -3.47
CA GLY A 300 -20.14 -16.94 -2.95
C GLY A 300 -20.57 -17.93 -4.04
N THR A 301 -20.16 -19.16 -3.88
CA THR A 301 -20.59 -20.43 -4.46
C THR A 301 -20.08 -20.81 -5.87
N PRO A 302 -19.88 -19.98 -6.91
CA PRO A 302 -19.44 -20.54 -8.19
C PRO A 302 -17.93 -20.58 -8.44
N VAL A 303 -17.10 -19.99 -7.60
CA VAL A 303 -15.63 -19.96 -7.81
C VAL A 303 -14.92 -21.08 -7.05
N LEU A 304 -15.60 -21.72 -6.08
CA LEU A 304 -15.05 -22.81 -5.26
C LEU A 304 -15.63 -24.19 -5.64
N GLU A 305 -16.45 -24.30 -6.70
CA GLU A 305 -16.86 -25.56 -7.34
C GLU A 305 -16.04 -25.82 -8.61
#